data_6048183f0ecaa784046b8cf011c9dea8
#
_entry.id   6048183f0ecaa784046b8cf011c9dea8
#
_cell.length_a   1.000
_cell.length_b   1.000
_cell.length_c   1.000
_cell.angle_alpha   90.00
_cell.angle_beta   90.00
_cell.angle_gamma   90.00
#
_symmetry.space_group_name_H-M   'P 1'
#
loop_
_entity.id
_entity.type
_entity.pdbx_description
1 polymer ?
#
loop_
_entity_poly.entity_id
_entity_poly.type
_entity_poly.pdbx_seq_one_letter_code
_entity_poly.pdbx_strand_id
1 'polypeptide(L)'
;ELYIYWEYYNKGKLTKELFKELEPLKEGGKIIYADSASAQTIADFYDAGYNIDGATKGNGSVEYHEQLLRSFSRIVIDIDRCPHTKEEAEECVYKKDKNGDIQAGRYNIDPHSFDAMSYGLEEYEYIPLKERIRKKKYIGVNGGGKNWKEHIK
;
A
#
# COMPACT_ATOMS: atom_id res chain seq x y z
N GLU A 1 -11.22 4.76 -2.48
CA GLU A 1 -10.17 5.79 -2.44
C GLU A 1 -9.07 5.33 -1.49
N LEU A 2 -7.82 5.71 -1.78
CA LEU A 2 -6.64 5.50 -0.94
C LEU A 2 -6.09 6.87 -0.57
N TYR A 3 -5.74 7.06 0.72
CA TYR A 3 -5.21 8.31 1.23
C TYR A 3 -3.82 8.10 1.79
N ILE A 4 -2.82 8.81 1.25
CA ILE A 4 -1.44 8.85 1.73
C ILE A 4 -1.26 10.17 2.45
N TYR A 5 -1.13 10.12 3.78
CA TYR A 5 -1.13 11.31 4.63
C TYR A 5 0.14 11.47 5.46
N TRP A 6 1.08 10.53 5.33
CA TRP A 6 2.37 10.56 5.99
C TRP A 6 3.37 9.67 5.27
N GLU A 7 4.61 10.11 5.20
CA GLU A 7 5.74 9.31 4.74
C GLU A 7 6.93 9.51 5.67
N TYR A 8 7.76 8.49 5.74
CA TYR A 8 9.12 8.56 6.26
C TYR A 8 10.07 8.11 5.16
N TYR A 9 10.91 9.02 4.70
CA TYR A 9 11.87 8.74 3.64
C TYR A 9 13.27 9.12 4.11
N ASN A 10 14.19 8.15 4.16
CA ASN A 10 15.56 8.37 4.56
C ASN A 10 16.52 7.36 3.93
N LYS A 11 17.80 7.74 3.80
CA LYS A 11 18.87 6.86 3.33
C LYS A 11 20.03 6.85 4.34
N GLY A 12 20.65 5.67 4.49
CA GLY A 12 21.91 5.52 5.26
C GLY A 12 21.76 5.57 6.76
N LYS A 13 20.54 5.51 7.30
CA LYS A 13 20.30 5.43 8.74
C LYS A 13 20.57 4.02 9.27
N LEU A 14 21.14 3.96 10.47
CA LEU A 14 21.26 2.71 11.21
C LEU A 14 19.90 2.28 11.77
N THR A 15 19.64 0.98 11.85
CA THR A 15 18.38 0.41 12.37
C THR A 15 18.00 0.98 13.75
N LYS A 16 18.98 1.23 14.62
CA LYS A 16 18.77 1.84 15.95
C LYS A 16 18.23 3.27 15.89
N GLU A 17 18.58 4.02 14.86
CA GLU A 17 18.07 5.38 14.66
C GLU A 17 16.63 5.33 14.14
N LEU A 18 16.33 4.35 13.27
CA LEU A 18 14.98 4.11 12.79
C LEU A 18 14.01 3.75 13.92
N PHE A 19 14.43 2.95 14.90
CA PHE A 19 13.61 2.64 16.07
C PHE A 19 13.12 3.90 16.80
N LYS A 20 14.00 4.89 16.94
CA LYS A 20 13.67 6.15 17.60
C LYS A 20 12.67 6.99 16.82
N GLU A 21 12.90 7.08 15.51
CA GLU A 21 12.10 7.94 14.63
C GLU A 21 10.74 7.34 14.29
N LEU A 22 10.65 6.02 14.28
CA LEU A 22 9.42 5.28 13.99
C LEU A 22 8.67 4.79 15.24
N GLU A 23 9.14 5.18 16.44
CA GLU A 23 8.50 4.77 17.70
C GLU A 23 6.98 5.03 17.77
N PRO A 24 6.43 6.13 17.22
CA PRO A 24 4.99 6.33 17.18
C PRO A 24 4.20 5.23 16.46
N LEU A 25 4.83 4.48 15.56
CA LEU A 25 4.17 3.36 14.87
C LEU A 25 3.96 2.14 15.77
N LYS A 26 4.74 2.01 16.85
CA LYS A 26 4.57 0.97 17.86
C LYS A 26 3.27 1.09 18.62
N GLU A 27 2.92 2.32 19.02
CA GLU A 27 1.77 2.60 19.89
C GLU A 27 0.44 2.28 19.21
N GLY A 28 0.39 2.32 17.89
CA GLY A 28 -0.82 2.07 17.11
C GLY A 28 -1.28 0.60 17.06
N GLY A 29 -0.43 -0.36 17.44
CA GLY A 29 -0.73 -1.80 17.38
C GLY A 29 -1.01 -2.36 15.98
N LYS A 30 -0.90 -1.50 14.96
CA LYS A 30 -1.11 -1.91 13.57
C LYS A 30 0.10 -2.68 13.04
N ILE A 31 -0.16 -3.63 12.16
CA ILE A 31 0.90 -4.36 11.48
C ILE A 31 1.61 -3.45 10.47
N ILE A 32 2.94 -3.57 10.44
CA ILE A 32 3.81 -2.93 9.44
C ILE A 32 4.23 -4.01 8.47
N TYR A 33 4.01 -3.80 7.19
CA TYR A 33 4.52 -4.69 6.15
C TYR A 33 5.78 -4.13 5.53
N ALA A 34 6.86 -4.91 5.60
CA ALA A 34 8.17 -4.54 5.06
C ALA A 34 8.54 -5.40 3.86
N ASP A 35 9.52 -4.95 3.08
CA ASP A 35 10.11 -5.78 2.04
C ASP A 35 10.68 -7.08 2.62
N SER A 36 10.11 -8.22 2.25
CA SER A 36 10.53 -9.55 2.74
C SER A 36 11.98 -9.92 2.38
N ALA A 37 12.61 -9.22 1.43
CA ALA A 37 14.05 -9.36 1.15
C ALA A 37 14.92 -8.84 2.29
N SER A 38 14.38 -8.01 3.20
CA SER A 38 15.09 -7.41 4.33
C SER A 38 14.85 -8.18 5.64
N ALA A 39 14.94 -9.51 5.62
CA ALA A 39 14.60 -10.37 6.75
C ALA A 39 15.29 -10.00 8.07
N GLN A 40 16.57 -9.58 8.04
CA GLN A 40 17.29 -9.15 9.24
C GLN A 40 16.68 -7.87 9.83
N THR A 41 16.33 -6.90 8.99
CA THR A 41 15.68 -5.66 9.44
C THR A 41 14.31 -5.94 10.06
N ILE A 42 13.54 -6.85 9.47
CA ILE A 42 12.25 -7.28 10.02
C ILE A 42 12.45 -7.90 11.41
N ALA A 43 13.41 -8.81 11.57
CA ALA A 43 13.73 -9.43 12.85
C ALA A 43 14.16 -8.38 13.91
N ASP A 44 15.02 -7.44 13.54
CA ASP A 44 15.48 -6.38 14.45
C ASP A 44 14.32 -5.49 14.92
N PHE A 45 13.38 -5.15 14.04
CA PHE A 45 12.19 -4.38 14.39
C PHE A 45 11.23 -5.19 15.27
N TYR A 46 11.04 -6.47 14.95
CA TYR A 46 10.22 -7.37 15.76
C TYR A 46 10.77 -7.49 17.19
N ASP A 47 12.07 -7.73 17.35
CA ASP A 47 12.76 -7.80 18.62
C ASP A 47 12.71 -6.47 19.40
N ALA A 48 12.68 -5.35 18.69
CA ALA A 48 12.45 -4.04 19.26
C ALA A 48 10.99 -3.76 19.65
N GLY A 49 10.07 -4.72 19.42
CA GLY A 49 8.68 -4.69 19.85
C GLY A 49 7.71 -4.03 18.85
N TYR A 50 8.08 -3.96 17.58
CA TYR A 50 7.16 -3.55 16.50
C TYR A 50 6.32 -4.74 16.05
N ASN A 51 5.05 -4.47 15.72
CA ASN A 51 4.21 -5.44 15.04
C ASN A 51 4.51 -5.37 13.54
N ILE A 52 5.44 -6.20 13.07
CA ILE A 52 5.98 -6.15 11.70
C ILE A 52 6.04 -7.55 11.08
N ASP A 53 5.76 -7.62 9.78
CA ASP A 53 5.90 -8.83 8.98
C ASP A 53 6.45 -8.49 7.58
N GLY A 54 6.89 -9.52 6.86
CA GLY A 54 7.34 -9.38 5.48
C GLY A 54 6.17 -9.44 4.51
N ALA A 55 6.12 -8.51 3.56
CA ALA A 55 5.15 -8.55 2.48
C ALA A 55 5.32 -9.79 1.61
N THR A 56 4.22 -10.37 1.15
CA THR A 56 4.23 -11.56 0.29
C THR A 56 4.78 -11.22 -1.09
N LYS A 57 5.84 -11.89 -1.49
CA LYS A 57 6.44 -11.77 -2.81
C LYS A 57 6.33 -13.08 -3.58
N GLY A 58 5.98 -12.99 -4.85
CA GLY A 58 5.87 -14.16 -5.73
C GLY A 58 5.81 -13.77 -7.19
N ASN A 59 5.76 -14.77 -8.06
CA ASN A 59 5.55 -14.54 -9.49
C ASN A 59 4.23 -13.79 -9.71
N GLY A 60 4.29 -12.66 -10.44
CA GLY A 60 3.12 -11.82 -10.69
C GLY A 60 2.76 -10.84 -9.57
N SER A 61 3.57 -10.72 -8.51
CA SER A 61 3.28 -9.78 -7.42
C SER A 61 3.32 -8.32 -7.88
N VAL A 62 4.21 -7.96 -8.80
CA VAL A 62 4.30 -6.59 -9.35
C VAL A 62 3.02 -6.25 -10.10
N GLU A 63 2.57 -7.11 -11.00
CA GLU A 63 1.33 -6.93 -11.76
C GLU A 63 0.10 -6.91 -10.86
N TYR A 64 0.08 -7.73 -9.81
CA TYR A 64 -0.98 -7.72 -8.81
C TYR A 64 -1.04 -6.38 -8.06
N HIS A 65 0.10 -5.87 -7.60
CA HIS A 65 0.20 -4.60 -6.89
C HIS A 65 -0.20 -3.42 -7.78
N GLU A 66 0.21 -3.41 -9.04
CA GLU A 66 -0.25 -2.42 -10.01
C GLU A 66 -1.78 -2.45 -10.18
N GLN A 67 -2.36 -3.64 -10.36
CA GLN A 67 -3.81 -3.79 -10.49
C GLN A 67 -4.54 -3.35 -9.22
N LEU A 68 -3.98 -3.66 -8.05
CA LEU A 68 -4.52 -3.24 -6.77
C LEU A 68 -4.56 -1.71 -6.66
N LEU A 69 -3.44 -1.03 -6.89
CA LEU A 69 -3.38 0.43 -6.85
C LEU A 69 -4.32 1.07 -7.88
N ARG A 70 -4.36 0.55 -9.12
CA ARG A 70 -5.29 1.00 -10.17
C ARG A 70 -6.76 0.72 -9.84
N SER A 71 -7.04 -0.17 -8.90
CA SER A 71 -8.41 -0.49 -8.49
C SER A 71 -9.07 0.61 -7.66
N PHE A 72 -8.29 1.49 -7.06
CA PHE A 72 -8.83 2.64 -6.36
C PHE A 72 -9.35 3.67 -7.35
N SER A 73 -10.52 4.24 -7.06
CA SER A 73 -11.11 5.31 -7.88
C SER A 73 -10.26 6.58 -7.84
N ARG A 74 -9.50 6.75 -6.77
CA ARG A 74 -8.60 7.89 -6.54
C ARG A 74 -7.56 7.53 -5.49
N ILE A 75 -6.31 7.96 -5.72
CA ILE A 75 -5.25 8.01 -4.71
C ILE A 75 -5.03 9.49 -4.40
N VAL A 76 -5.11 9.84 -3.14
CA VAL A 76 -4.94 11.21 -2.63
C VAL A 76 -3.66 11.27 -1.81
N ILE A 77 -2.75 12.15 -2.18
CA ILE A 77 -1.46 12.32 -1.52
C ILE A 77 -1.44 13.69 -0.84
N ASP A 78 -1.14 13.72 0.46
CA ASP A 78 -0.85 14.96 1.19
C ASP A 78 0.55 15.43 0.78
N ILE A 79 0.61 16.40 -0.12
CA ILE A 79 1.86 16.83 -0.76
C ILE A 79 2.82 17.54 0.20
N ASP A 80 2.31 18.08 1.31
CA ASP A 80 3.13 18.75 2.31
C ASP A 80 3.81 17.74 3.24
N ARG A 81 3.15 16.61 3.50
CA ARG A 81 3.64 15.54 4.38
C ARG A 81 4.30 14.39 3.63
N CYS A 82 4.03 14.25 2.34
CA CYS A 82 4.51 13.16 1.48
C CYS A 82 5.17 13.70 0.21
N PRO A 83 6.20 14.56 0.32
CA PRO A 83 6.83 15.20 -0.83
C PRO A 83 7.52 14.20 -1.77
N HIS A 84 8.16 13.13 -1.25
CA HIS A 84 8.81 12.13 -2.08
C HIS A 84 7.81 11.24 -2.81
N THR A 85 6.70 10.88 -2.15
CA THR A 85 5.61 10.13 -2.79
C THR A 85 4.99 10.96 -3.93
N LYS A 86 4.84 12.28 -3.73
CA LYS A 86 4.38 13.20 -4.78
C LYS A 86 5.34 13.22 -5.97
N GLU A 87 6.63 13.43 -5.71
CA GLU A 87 7.68 13.49 -6.75
C GLU A 87 7.71 12.18 -7.55
N GLU A 88 7.69 11.06 -6.86
CA GLU A 88 7.65 9.73 -7.49
C GLU A 88 6.38 9.53 -8.33
N ALA A 89 5.22 10.00 -7.85
CA ALA A 89 3.97 9.91 -8.61
C ALA A 89 3.97 10.76 -9.89
N GLU A 90 4.70 11.88 -9.89
CA GLU A 90 4.86 12.74 -11.06
C GLU A 90 5.88 12.19 -12.08
N GLU A 91 6.93 11.53 -11.61
CA GLU A 91 8.05 11.09 -12.44
C GLU A 91 7.97 9.63 -12.89
N CYS A 92 7.26 8.77 -12.16
CA CYS A 92 7.22 7.34 -12.42
C CYS A 92 6.43 7.02 -13.69
N VAL A 93 7.15 6.66 -14.74
CA VAL A 93 6.57 6.23 -16.02
C VAL A 93 7.15 4.90 -16.46
N TYR A 94 6.42 4.16 -17.26
CA TYR A 94 6.93 2.92 -17.83
C TYR A 94 8.13 3.15 -18.76
N LYS A 95 9.14 2.29 -18.65
CA LYS A 95 10.20 2.23 -19.64
C LYS A 95 9.64 1.83 -21.00
N LYS A 96 10.26 2.36 -22.05
CA LYS A 96 10.02 1.96 -23.42
C LYS A 96 11.20 1.15 -23.95
N ASP A 97 10.93 0.21 -24.80
CA ASP A 97 11.96 -0.52 -25.51
C ASP A 97 12.56 0.30 -26.67
N LYS A 98 13.47 -0.32 -27.46
CA LYS A 98 14.13 0.34 -28.60
C LYS A 98 13.14 0.72 -29.73
N ASN A 99 11.97 0.11 -29.76
CA ASN A 99 10.92 0.37 -30.75
C ASN A 99 9.90 1.40 -30.26
N GLY A 100 10.00 1.82 -28.99
CA GLY A 100 9.06 2.73 -28.36
C GLY A 100 7.90 2.03 -27.66
N ASP A 101 7.88 0.71 -27.60
CA ASP A 101 6.84 -0.07 -26.95
C ASP A 101 7.00 -0.07 -25.42
N ILE A 102 5.87 0.04 -24.72
CA ILE A 102 5.83 0.08 -23.25
C ILE A 102 6.22 -1.28 -22.67
N GLN A 103 7.18 -1.27 -21.76
CA GLN A 103 7.57 -2.44 -20.97
C GLN A 103 6.77 -2.47 -19.67
N ALA A 104 5.70 -3.26 -19.63
CA ALA A 104 4.89 -3.41 -18.42
C ALA A 104 5.73 -3.92 -17.23
N GLY A 105 5.49 -3.40 -16.03
CA GLY A 105 6.23 -3.74 -14.81
C GLY A 105 7.65 -3.20 -14.74
N ARG A 106 8.08 -2.37 -15.70
CA ARG A 106 9.40 -1.72 -15.70
C ARG A 106 9.27 -0.21 -15.71
N TYR A 107 9.77 0.43 -14.68
CA TYR A 107 9.71 1.88 -14.52
C TYR A 107 11.04 2.55 -14.80
N ASN A 108 11.01 3.83 -15.13
CA ASN A 108 12.20 4.67 -15.36
C ASN A 108 12.97 4.98 -14.06
N ILE A 109 12.29 4.92 -12.93
CA ILE A 109 12.82 5.06 -11.57
C ILE A 109 12.46 3.84 -10.73
N ASP A 110 13.10 3.66 -9.58
CA ASP A 110 12.71 2.65 -8.60
C ASP A 110 11.53 3.21 -7.77
N PRO A 111 10.34 2.60 -7.85
CA PRO A 111 9.11 3.17 -7.29
C PRO A 111 8.95 2.83 -5.79
N HIS A 112 9.85 3.31 -4.94
CA HIS A 112 9.90 2.98 -3.51
C HIS A 112 8.61 3.30 -2.75
N SER A 113 7.99 4.45 -3.03
CA SER A 113 6.73 4.84 -2.39
C SER A 113 5.56 3.96 -2.85
N PHE A 114 5.53 3.59 -4.14
CA PHE A 114 4.50 2.69 -4.67
C PHE A 114 4.67 1.26 -4.14
N ASP A 115 5.92 0.79 -3.99
CA ASP A 115 6.20 -0.49 -3.36
C ASP A 115 5.73 -0.48 -1.89
N ALA A 116 6.07 0.57 -1.14
CA ALA A 116 5.62 0.72 0.25
C ALA A 116 4.10 0.78 0.38
N MET A 117 3.40 1.52 -0.51
CA MET A 117 1.94 1.53 -0.57
C MET A 117 1.37 0.13 -0.82
N SER A 118 1.98 -0.60 -1.74
CA SER A 118 1.56 -1.96 -2.10
C SER A 118 1.71 -2.92 -0.93
N TYR A 119 2.83 -2.85 -0.19
CA TYR A 119 3.05 -3.65 1.00
C TYR A 119 2.06 -3.27 2.12
N GLY A 120 1.80 -1.99 2.32
CA GLY A 120 0.81 -1.53 3.29
C GLY A 120 -0.63 -1.96 3.00
N LEU A 121 -0.89 -2.46 1.80
CA LEU A 121 -2.18 -3.01 1.36
C LEU A 121 -2.20 -4.54 1.34
N GLU A 122 -1.25 -5.22 1.97
CA GLU A 122 -1.10 -6.70 1.96
C GLU A 122 -2.40 -7.44 2.32
N GLU A 123 -3.12 -6.93 3.31
CA GLU A 123 -4.40 -7.52 3.73
C GLU A 123 -5.60 -7.04 2.88
N TYR A 124 -5.35 -6.14 1.93
CA TYR A 124 -6.42 -5.60 1.11
C TYR A 124 -6.65 -6.45 -0.13
N GLU A 125 -7.76 -7.16 -0.16
CA GLU A 125 -8.11 -8.03 -1.29
C GLU A 125 -8.55 -7.20 -2.52
N TYR A 126 -7.86 -7.38 -3.64
CA TYR A 126 -8.29 -6.86 -4.92
C TYR A 126 -9.55 -7.59 -5.41
N ILE A 127 -10.67 -6.88 -5.45
CA ILE A 127 -11.91 -7.40 -6.00
C ILE A 127 -12.13 -6.81 -7.40
N PRO A 128 -12.08 -7.63 -8.47
CA PRO A 128 -12.32 -7.17 -9.83
C PRO A 128 -13.66 -6.46 -9.97
N LEU A 129 -13.73 -5.44 -10.83
CA LEU A 129 -14.93 -4.59 -10.98
C LEU A 129 -16.20 -5.41 -11.26
N LYS A 130 -16.09 -6.48 -12.08
CA LYS A 130 -17.22 -7.39 -12.36
C LYS A 130 -17.78 -8.04 -11.11
N GLU A 131 -16.90 -8.43 -10.17
CA GLU A 131 -17.31 -9.03 -8.90
C GLU A 131 -17.85 -8.00 -7.91
N ARG A 132 -17.31 -6.78 -7.91
CA ARG A 132 -17.84 -5.67 -7.11
C ARG A 132 -19.29 -5.36 -7.50
N ILE A 133 -19.60 -5.34 -8.78
CA ILE A 133 -20.96 -5.14 -9.30
C ILE A 133 -21.85 -6.30 -8.89
N ARG A 134 -21.36 -7.55 -8.96
CA ARG A 134 -22.08 -8.74 -8.53
C ARG A 134 -22.36 -8.71 -7.03
N LYS A 135 -21.35 -8.46 -6.17
CA LYS A 135 -21.52 -8.33 -4.71
C LYS A 135 -22.56 -7.24 -4.35
N LYS A 136 -22.50 -6.06 -5.00
CA LYS A 136 -23.52 -5.00 -4.80
C LYS A 136 -24.93 -5.44 -5.15
N LYS A 137 -25.09 -6.19 -6.23
CA LYS A 137 -26.40 -6.69 -6.68
C LYS A 137 -27.00 -7.71 -5.69
N TYR A 138 -26.17 -8.56 -5.10
CA TYR A 138 -26.61 -9.53 -4.08
C TYR A 138 -26.93 -8.88 -2.73
N ILE A 139 -26.19 -7.87 -2.31
CA ILE A 139 -26.49 -7.12 -1.06
C ILE A 139 -27.82 -6.35 -1.20
N GLY A 140 -28.14 -5.85 -2.39
CA GLY A 140 -29.40 -5.15 -2.66
C GLY A 140 -30.65 -6.04 -2.71
N VAL A 141 -30.48 -7.34 -2.95
CA VAL A 141 -31.60 -8.29 -3.09
C VAL A 141 -31.92 -9.00 -1.76
N ASN A 142 -30.95 -9.14 -0.85
CA ASN A 142 -31.13 -9.80 0.44
C ASN A 142 -31.28 -8.83 1.63
N GLY A 143 -31.38 -7.54 1.37
CA GLY A 143 -31.65 -6.53 2.36
C GLY A 143 -33.11 -6.52 2.79
N GLY A 144 -33.60 -7.60 3.39
CA GLY A 144 -34.83 -7.59 4.18
C GLY A 144 -34.64 -6.57 5.29
N GLY A 145 -35.39 -5.47 5.19
CA GLY A 145 -35.23 -4.26 5.97
C GLY A 145 -35.23 -4.51 7.48
N LYS A 146 -34.11 -4.30 8.12
CA LYS A 146 -34.11 -3.82 9.51
C LYS A 146 -34.01 -2.31 9.45
N ASN A 147 -35.12 -1.70 9.85
CA ASN A 147 -35.34 -0.29 9.86
C ASN A 147 -34.34 0.37 10.84
N TRP A 148 -33.30 1.02 10.31
CA TRP A 148 -32.25 1.72 11.08
C TRP A 148 -32.81 2.88 11.93
N LYS A 149 -34.11 3.23 11.75
CA LYS A 149 -34.82 4.28 12.52
C LYS A 149 -35.17 3.90 13.96
N GLU A 150 -35.01 2.64 14.39
CA GLU A 150 -35.39 2.20 15.73
C GLU A 150 -34.33 2.31 16.82
N HIS A 151 -33.14 2.85 16.51
CA HIS A 151 -32.05 2.98 17.49
C HIS A 151 -31.63 4.42 17.81
N ILE A 152 -32.50 5.42 17.53
CA ILE A 152 -32.27 6.78 18.02
C ILE A 152 -33.34 7.03 19.11
N LYS A 153 -32.95 6.73 20.34
CA LYS A 153 -33.53 7.28 21.57
C LYS A 153 -32.43 7.86 22.41
#